data_42f74e2849528ccb5f20e2aa6740db90
#
_entry.id   42f74e2849528ccb5f20e2aa6740db90
#
_cell.length_a   1.000
_cell.length_b   1.000
_cell.length_c   1.000
_cell.angle_alpha   90.00
_cell.angle_beta   90.00
_cell.angle_gamma   90.00
#
_symmetry.space_group_name_H-M   'P 1'
#
loop_
_entity.id
_entity.type
_entity.pdbx_description
1 polymer ?
#
loop_
_entity_poly.entity_id
_entity_poly.type
_entity_poly.pdbx_seq_one_letter_code
_entity_poly.pdbx_strand_id
1 'polypeptide(L)'
;MAINVEGVAVERRLGRRVLSSMHAAFSFGAMTGAGGGALAAAVGMEPAPHLAVVAVVTLAVASVAGRALTPDPPPAAGGPAFARPSMALLALGAAAFCVLLAEGSVTDWSAVFLSDEAGAGEAVAAMGLAVFSLVMAIGRLGGDGLAERFGARTVVRCGGLLAATGLALALATAAPAPSILGFGLMGAGLSATFPLIVAAAARTEGLEEAPAIAAVSGLGYVGLMAGPATIGILSDATGLRSALALVVALCLLAAVLAGRLGRT
;
A
#
# COMPACT_ATOMS: atom_id res chain seq x y z
N MET A 1 8.62 -0.12 -8.91
CA MET A 1 8.14 -0.68 -10.19
C MET A 1 8.78 -2.02 -10.51
N ALA A 2 10.11 -2.16 -10.58
CA ALA A 2 10.80 -3.43 -10.87
C ALA A 2 10.31 -4.61 -10.03
N ILE A 3 10.15 -4.43 -8.71
CA ILE A 3 9.65 -5.47 -7.81
C ILE A 3 8.26 -6.00 -8.17
N ASN A 4 7.39 -5.18 -8.72
CA ASN A 4 6.05 -5.60 -9.13
C ASN A 4 6.10 -6.43 -10.43
N VAL A 5 6.96 -6.06 -11.37
CA VAL A 5 7.18 -6.82 -12.61
C VAL A 5 7.78 -8.18 -12.30
N GLU A 6 8.83 -8.22 -11.48
CA GLU A 6 9.45 -9.46 -11.04
C GLU A 6 8.48 -10.34 -10.23
N GLY A 7 7.68 -9.71 -9.34
CA GLY A 7 6.67 -10.42 -8.56
C GLY A 7 5.63 -11.14 -9.42
N VAL A 8 5.14 -10.49 -10.48
CA VAL A 8 4.21 -11.11 -11.44
C VAL A 8 4.91 -12.23 -12.23
N ALA A 9 6.17 -12.05 -12.61
CA ALA A 9 6.94 -13.10 -13.27
C ALA A 9 7.11 -14.33 -12.36
N VAL A 10 7.35 -14.12 -11.07
CA VAL A 10 7.42 -15.20 -10.06
C VAL A 10 6.06 -15.90 -9.91
N GLU A 11 4.93 -15.16 -9.85
CA GLU A 11 3.59 -15.75 -9.82
C GLU A 11 3.34 -16.71 -10.99
N ARG A 12 3.75 -16.29 -12.19
CA ARG A 12 3.61 -17.14 -13.39
C ARG A 12 4.43 -18.42 -13.31
N ARG A 13 5.68 -18.33 -12.81
CA ARG A 13 6.56 -19.50 -12.64
C ARG A 13 6.03 -20.48 -11.61
N LEU A 14 5.47 -19.97 -10.51
CA LEU A 14 4.92 -20.78 -9.42
C LEU A 14 3.51 -21.30 -9.68
N GLY A 15 2.78 -20.74 -10.67
CA GLY A 15 1.38 -21.06 -10.94
C GLY A 15 0.43 -20.68 -9.79
N ARG A 16 0.86 -19.81 -8.87
CA ARG A 16 0.05 -19.35 -7.73
C ARG A 16 0.33 -17.89 -7.41
N ARG A 17 -0.61 -17.24 -6.72
CA ARG A 17 -0.47 -15.84 -6.30
C ARG A 17 0.54 -15.72 -5.16
N VAL A 18 1.46 -14.77 -5.25
CA VAL A 18 2.46 -14.46 -4.22
C VAL A 18 2.75 -12.96 -4.10
N LEU A 19 2.16 -12.12 -4.95
CA LEU A 19 2.50 -10.70 -4.99
C LEU A 19 2.13 -9.98 -3.69
N SER A 20 1.00 -10.33 -3.07
CA SER A 20 0.60 -9.78 -1.77
C SER A 20 1.59 -10.19 -0.66
N SER A 21 2.02 -11.45 -0.65
CA SER A 21 3.04 -11.95 0.30
C SER A 21 4.40 -11.28 0.10
N MET A 22 4.78 -10.94 -1.13
CA MET A 22 6.01 -10.16 -1.41
C MET A 22 5.89 -8.74 -0.85
N HIS A 23 4.73 -8.11 -0.96
CA HIS A 23 4.47 -6.81 -0.32
C HIS A 23 4.44 -6.90 1.21
N ALA A 24 4.06 -8.05 1.79
CA ALA A 24 4.18 -8.28 3.22
C ALA A 24 5.66 -8.25 3.66
N ALA A 25 6.57 -8.89 2.90
CA ALA A 25 8.00 -8.85 3.19
C ALA A 25 8.54 -7.41 3.22
N PHE A 26 8.10 -6.55 2.30
CA PHE A 26 8.41 -5.12 2.33
C PHE A 26 7.92 -4.45 3.63
N SER A 27 6.69 -4.74 4.06
CA SER A 27 6.12 -4.18 5.30
C SER A 27 6.90 -4.63 6.55
N PHE A 28 7.28 -5.92 6.62
CA PHE A 28 8.11 -6.43 7.72
C PHE A 28 9.51 -5.82 7.70
N GLY A 29 10.09 -5.59 6.51
CA GLY A 29 11.34 -4.88 6.36
C GLY A 29 11.28 -3.46 6.91
N ALA A 30 10.22 -2.71 6.59
CA ALA A 30 10.00 -1.36 7.10
C ALA A 30 9.81 -1.34 8.63
N MET A 31 9.04 -2.29 9.18
CA MET A 31 8.86 -2.42 10.62
C MET A 31 10.17 -2.78 11.33
N THR A 32 10.96 -3.68 10.76
CA THR A 32 12.29 -4.06 11.31
C THR A 32 13.24 -2.86 11.30
N GLY A 33 13.25 -2.09 10.21
CA GLY A 33 14.03 -0.87 10.09
C GLY A 33 13.63 0.18 11.12
N ALA A 34 12.33 0.42 11.30
CA ALA A 34 11.81 1.34 12.30
C ALA A 34 12.16 0.89 13.73
N GLY A 35 11.98 -0.41 14.04
CA GLY A 35 12.38 -0.99 15.33
C GLY A 35 13.87 -0.88 15.60
N GLY A 36 14.71 -1.13 14.59
CA GLY A 36 16.16 -0.95 14.67
C GLY A 36 16.56 0.50 14.94
N GLY A 37 15.89 1.45 14.26
CA GLY A 37 16.09 2.88 14.50
C GLY A 37 15.71 3.32 15.92
N ALA A 38 14.55 2.85 16.40
CA ALA A 38 14.11 3.12 17.76
C ALA A 38 15.08 2.55 18.81
N LEU A 39 15.58 1.33 18.60
CA LEU A 39 16.59 0.72 19.49
C LEU A 39 17.90 1.50 19.48
N ALA A 40 18.40 1.89 18.30
CA ALA A 40 19.61 2.70 18.17
C ALA A 40 19.47 4.04 18.93
N ALA A 41 18.34 4.70 18.79
CA ALA A 41 18.03 5.92 19.53
C ALA A 41 17.98 5.69 21.05
N ALA A 42 17.35 4.59 21.50
CA ALA A 42 17.24 4.25 22.92
C ALA A 42 18.62 4.00 23.60
N VAL A 43 19.59 3.47 22.87
CA VAL A 43 20.96 3.28 23.37
C VAL A 43 21.87 4.48 23.12
N GLY A 44 21.35 5.61 22.64
CA GLY A 44 22.11 6.83 22.39
C GLY A 44 23.06 6.74 21.19
N MET A 45 22.83 5.83 20.25
CA MET A 45 23.65 5.72 19.04
C MET A 45 23.39 6.93 18.11
N GLU A 46 24.44 7.56 17.68
CA GLU A 46 24.33 8.67 16.71
C GLU A 46 23.76 8.16 15.35
N PRO A 47 23.06 9.02 14.60
CA PRO A 47 22.47 8.65 13.31
C PRO A 47 23.47 8.10 12.29
N ALA A 48 24.67 8.68 12.20
CA ALA A 48 25.67 8.32 11.19
C ALA A 48 26.15 6.85 11.30
N PRO A 49 26.63 6.35 12.47
CA PRO A 49 27.00 4.94 12.62
C PRO A 49 25.78 4.01 12.47
N HIS A 50 24.59 4.38 12.94
CA HIS A 50 23.38 3.58 12.72
C HIS A 50 23.10 3.41 11.21
N LEU A 51 23.07 4.49 10.45
CA LEU A 51 22.84 4.46 9.00
C LEU A 51 23.93 3.67 8.26
N ALA A 52 25.19 3.75 8.71
CA ALA A 52 26.28 2.94 8.14
C ALA A 52 26.05 1.43 8.33
N VAL A 53 25.63 1.02 9.53
CA VAL A 53 25.26 -0.39 9.79
C VAL A 53 24.10 -0.84 8.90
N VAL A 54 23.04 -0.05 8.82
CA VAL A 54 21.88 -0.34 7.97
C VAL A 54 22.30 -0.45 6.50
N ALA A 55 23.14 0.46 6.01
CA ALA A 55 23.65 0.44 4.64
C ALA A 55 24.44 -0.85 4.33
N VAL A 56 25.33 -1.26 5.23
CA VAL A 56 26.13 -2.48 5.07
C VAL A 56 25.23 -3.73 5.06
N VAL A 57 24.28 -3.82 6.01
CA VAL A 57 23.34 -4.94 6.08
C VAL A 57 22.47 -5.00 4.83
N THR A 58 21.92 -3.87 4.39
CA THR A 58 21.06 -3.79 3.19
C THR A 58 21.85 -4.18 1.95
N LEU A 59 23.08 -3.71 1.80
CA LEU A 59 23.96 -4.07 0.68
C LEU A 59 24.31 -5.55 0.67
N ALA A 60 24.60 -6.15 1.83
CA ALA A 60 24.85 -7.57 1.94
C ALA A 60 23.62 -8.41 1.55
N VAL A 61 22.45 -8.08 2.08
CA VAL A 61 21.18 -8.75 1.73
C VAL A 61 20.87 -8.59 0.23
N ALA A 62 20.98 -7.38 -0.32
CA ALA A 62 20.77 -7.13 -1.73
C ALA A 62 21.74 -7.91 -2.62
N SER A 63 23.01 -8.02 -2.21
CA SER A 63 24.03 -8.79 -2.94
C SER A 63 23.75 -10.29 -2.96
N VAL A 64 23.24 -10.84 -1.85
CA VAL A 64 22.84 -12.26 -1.76
C VAL A 64 21.57 -12.50 -2.57
N ALA A 65 20.55 -11.65 -2.39
CA ALA A 65 19.28 -11.75 -3.11
C ALA A 65 19.47 -11.58 -4.64
N GLY A 66 20.35 -10.66 -5.04
CA GLY A 66 20.65 -10.41 -6.45
C GLY A 66 21.22 -11.64 -7.18
N ARG A 67 21.89 -12.54 -6.47
CA ARG A 67 22.38 -13.81 -7.08
C ARG A 67 21.25 -14.81 -7.37
N ALA A 68 20.12 -14.67 -6.71
CA ALA A 68 18.95 -15.51 -6.92
C ALA A 68 18.00 -14.98 -8.02
N LEU A 69 18.21 -13.73 -8.47
CA LEU A 69 17.45 -13.16 -9.57
C LEU A 69 17.82 -13.88 -10.86
N THR A 70 16.82 -14.36 -11.58
CA THR A 70 17.02 -14.91 -12.91
C THR A 70 17.15 -13.76 -13.91
N PRO A 71 18.10 -13.84 -14.86
CA PRO A 71 18.16 -12.84 -15.93
C PRO A 71 16.82 -12.77 -16.66
N ASP A 72 16.25 -11.57 -16.73
CA ASP A 72 15.10 -11.33 -17.59
C ASP A 72 15.49 -11.59 -19.05
N PRO A 73 14.62 -12.22 -19.86
CA PRO A 73 14.81 -12.20 -21.30
C PRO A 73 14.90 -10.74 -21.75
N PRO A 74 15.81 -10.42 -22.67
CA PRO A 74 15.93 -9.05 -23.16
C PRO A 74 14.55 -8.54 -23.60
N PRO A 75 14.20 -7.28 -23.30
CA PRO A 75 12.95 -6.70 -23.76
C PRO A 75 12.81 -6.94 -25.26
N ALA A 76 11.62 -7.34 -25.72
CA ALA A 76 11.37 -7.49 -27.15
C ALA A 76 11.76 -6.17 -27.83
N ALA A 77 12.72 -6.24 -28.74
CA ALA A 77 13.23 -5.06 -29.44
C ALA A 77 12.06 -4.38 -30.15
N GLY A 78 11.71 -3.15 -29.77
CA GLY A 78 10.68 -2.35 -30.43
C GLY A 78 9.31 -2.30 -29.74
N GLY A 79 9.15 -2.84 -28.53
CA GLY A 79 7.91 -2.66 -27.74
C GLY A 79 7.69 -1.19 -27.34
N PRO A 80 6.43 -0.74 -27.22
CA PRO A 80 6.12 0.62 -26.81
C PRO A 80 6.60 0.88 -25.37
N ALA A 81 7.33 2.00 -25.16
CA ALA A 81 7.80 2.40 -23.83
C ALA A 81 6.66 2.71 -22.85
N PHE A 82 5.45 2.98 -23.38
CA PHE A 82 4.26 3.29 -22.59
C PHE A 82 3.11 2.39 -23.01
N ALA A 83 2.33 1.93 -22.02
CA ALA A 83 1.09 1.22 -22.29
C ALA A 83 0.09 2.14 -23.02
N ARG A 84 -0.62 1.61 -24.02
CA ARG A 84 -1.71 2.36 -24.66
C ARG A 84 -2.83 2.59 -23.65
N PRO A 85 -3.33 3.81 -23.51
CA PRO A 85 -4.46 4.10 -22.61
C PRO A 85 -5.67 3.25 -23.01
N SER A 86 -6.18 2.46 -22.07
CA SER A 86 -7.45 1.76 -22.21
C SER A 86 -8.33 2.10 -21.01
N MET A 87 -9.65 2.04 -21.16
CA MET A 87 -10.56 2.32 -20.05
C MET A 87 -10.35 1.37 -18.87
N ALA A 88 -9.94 0.13 -19.13
CA ALA A 88 -9.60 -0.84 -18.08
C ALA A 88 -8.34 -0.39 -17.33
N LEU A 89 -7.27 -0.03 -18.05
CA LEU A 89 -6.01 0.43 -17.45
C LEU A 89 -6.18 1.73 -16.66
N LEU A 90 -6.97 2.68 -17.18
CA LEU A 90 -7.30 3.92 -16.49
C LEU A 90 -8.05 3.64 -15.18
N ALA A 91 -9.03 2.72 -15.19
CA ALA A 91 -9.77 2.35 -13.99
C ALA A 91 -8.89 1.66 -12.94
N LEU A 92 -7.99 0.77 -13.36
CA LEU A 92 -7.02 0.13 -12.47
C LEU A 92 -6.02 1.15 -11.90
N GLY A 93 -5.53 2.06 -12.73
CA GLY A 93 -4.64 3.15 -12.30
C GLY A 93 -5.32 4.10 -11.31
N ALA A 94 -6.58 4.47 -11.58
CA ALA A 94 -7.37 5.28 -10.65
C ALA A 94 -7.62 4.54 -9.32
N ALA A 95 -7.92 3.25 -9.36
CA ALA A 95 -8.06 2.44 -8.14
C ALA A 95 -6.74 2.38 -7.35
N ALA A 96 -5.61 2.15 -8.02
CA ALA A 96 -4.28 2.15 -7.40
C ALA A 96 -3.95 3.52 -6.78
N PHE A 97 -4.26 4.61 -7.48
CA PHE A 97 -4.10 5.98 -6.98
C PHE A 97 -4.92 6.19 -5.70
N CYS A 98 -6.22 5.84 -5.71
CA CYS A 98 -7.08 5.99 -4.54
C CYS A 98 -6.57 5.20 -3.33
N VAL A 99 -6.16 3.93 -3.54
CA VAL A 99 -5.67 3.04 -2.49
C VAL A 99 -4.39 3.57 -1.87
N LEU A 100 -3.40 3.94 -2.69
CA LEU A 100 -2.11 4.41 -2.19
C LEU A 100 -2.19 5.83 -1.65
N LEU A 101 -3.06 6.71 -2.18
CA LEU A 101 -3.34 8.00 -1.56
C LEU A 101 -3.92 7.81 -0.16
N ALA A 102 -4.86 6.88 -0.01
CA ALA A 102 -5.44 6.55 1.29
C ALA A 102 -4.39 6.01 2.28
N GLU A 103 -3.50 5.11 1.81
CA GLU A 103 -2.38 4.57 2.62
C GLU A 103 -1.42 5.69 3.06
N GLY A 104 -0.97 6.55 2.14
CA GLY A 104 -0.09 7.69 2.45
C GLY A 104 -0.73 8.67 3.42
N SER A 105 -2.01 9.00 3.22
CA SER A 105 -2.73 9.91 4.12
C SER A 105 -2.78 9.40 5.56
N VAL A 106 -3.10 8.12 5.77
CA VAL A 106 -3.15 7.55 7.14
C VAL A 106 -1.75 7.43 7.73
N THR A 107 -0.74 7.11 6.92
CA THR A 107 0.63 7.02 7.39
C THR A 107 1.09 8.31 8.06
N ASP A 108 0.77 9.46 7.49
CA ASP A 108 1.24 10.75 7.99
C ASP A 108 0.24 11.42 8.95
N TRP A 109 -1.06 11.20 8.77
CA TRP A 109 -2.08 11.93 9.51
C TRP A 109 -2.78 11.17 10.64
N SER A 110 -2.56 9.85 10.79
CA SER A 110 -3.24 9.08 11.85
C SER A 110 -2.84 9.49 13.25
N ALA A 111 -1.56 9.77 13.50
CA ALA A 111 -1.07 10.22 14.79
C ALA A 111 -1.56 11.65 15.10
N VAL A 112 -1.54 12.54 14.10
CA VAL A 112 -2.05 13.92 14.23
C VAL A 112 -3.55 13.89 14.55
N PHE A 113 -4.33 13.07 13.84
CA PHE A 113 -5.76 12.92 14.12
C PHE A 113 -6.02 12.42 15.54
N LEU A 114 -5.26 11.43 16.00
CA LEU A 114 -5.41 10.91 17.36
C LEU A 114 -5.04 11.94 18.43
N SER A 115 -3.99 12.74 18.19
CA SER A 115 -3.60 13.82 19.11
C SER A 115 -4.62 14.94 19.12
N ASP A 116 -4.92 15.52 17.99
CA ASP A 116 -5.62 16.80 17.88
C ASP A 116 -7.13 16.67 17.91
N GLU A 117 -7.69 15.62 17.26
CA GLU A 117 -9.12 15.42 17.15
C GLU A 117 -9.68 14.45 18.21
N ALA A 118 -8.88 13.44 18.59
CA ALA A 118 -9.31 12.41 19.56
C ALA A 118 -8.78 12.66 20.99
N GLY A 119 -7.91 13.66 21.19
CA GLY A 119 -7.37 14.03 22.50
C GLY A 119 -6.42 12.99 23.11
N ALA A 120 -5.77 12.17 22.28
CA ALA A 120 -4.83 11.16 22.72
C ALA A 120 -3.48 11.75 23.10
N GLY A 121 -2.86 11.24 24.18
CA GLY A 121 -1.45 11.52 24.45
C GLY A 121 -0.51 10.88 23.39
N GLU A 122 0.72 11.38 23.28
CA GLU A 122 1.69 11.01 22.23
C GLU A 122 1.86 9.49 22.04
N ALA A 123 2.00 8.73 23.12
CA ALA A 123 2.17 7.28 23.07
C ALA A 123 0.96 6.56 22.46
N VAL A 124 -0.26 7.02 22.77
CA VAL A 124 -1.50 6.47 22.23
C VAL A 124 -1.71 6.93 20.78
N ALA A 125 -1.32 8.16 20.44
CA ALA A 125 -1.38 8.70 19.09
C ALA A 125 -0.50 7.87 18.11
N ALA A 126 0.69 7.48 18.53
CA ALA A 126 1.57 6.61 17.75
C ALA A 126 0.98 5.22 17.46
N MET A 127 0.06 4.73 18.31
CA MET A 127 -0.61 3.43 18.11
C MET A 127 -1.50 3.41 16.85
N GLY A 128 -1.99 4.55 16.39
CA GLY A 128 -2.78 4.62 15.15
C GLY A 128 -2.05 4.04 13.96
N LEU A 129 -0.86 4.57 13.69
CA LEU A 129 0.00 4.08 12.61
C LEU A 129 0.52 2.66 12.88
N ALA A 130 0.89 2.36 14.12
CA ALA A 130 1.43 1.04 14.49
C ALA A 130 0.41 -0.07 14.21
N VAL A 131 -0.83 0.09 14.66
CA VAL A 131 -1.91 -0.88 14.45
C VAL A 131 -2.28 -0.97 12.96
N PHE A 132 -2.42 0.17 12.26
CA PHE A 132 -2.64 0.19 10.82
C PHE A 132 -1.59 -0.64 10.08
N SER A 133 -0.31 -0.36 10.33
CA SER A 133 0.81 -1.01 9.64
C SER A 133 0.93 -2.50 9.98
N LEU A 134 0.75 -2.87 11.24
CA LEU A 134 0.80 -4.26 11.69
C LEU A 134 -0.32 -5.09 11.05
N VAL A 135 -1.55 -4.59 11.13
CA VAL A 135 -2.71 -5.30 10.57
C VAL A 135 -2.61 -5.40 9.05
N MET A 136 -2.10 -4.34 8.39
CA MET A 136 -1.82 -4.37 6.96
C MET A 136 -0.76 -5.43 6.61
N ALA A 137 0.34 -5.51 7.35
CA ALA A 137 1.40 -6.50 7.12
C ALA A 137 0.86 -7.94 7.25
N ILE A 138 0.08 -8.21 8.30
CA ILE A 138 -0.57 -9.51 8.51
C ILE A 138 -1.59 -9.81 7.39
N GLY A 139 -2.42 -8.82 7.04
CA GLY A 139 -3.40 -8.96 5.97
C GLY A 139 -2.78 -9.27 4.60
N ARG A 140 -1.60 -8.70 4.31
CA ARG A 140 -0.83 -9.01 3.09
C ARG A 140 -0.41 -10.48 2.99
N LEU A 141 -0.11 -11.14 4.11
CA LEU A 141 0.22 -12.58 4.12
C LEU A 141 -0.99 -13.45 3.72
N GLY A 142 -2.20 -13.04 4.10
CA GLY A 142 -3.43 -13.76 3.75
C GLY A 142 -4.04 -13.37 2.40
N GLY A 143 -3.59 -12.26 1.82
CA GLY A 143 -4.22 -11.62 0.65
C GLY A 143 -4.27 -12.50 -0.59
N ASP A 144 -3.18 -13.23 -0.86
CA ASP A 144 -3.09 -14.14 -2.01
C ASP A 144 -4.10 -15.29 -1.88
N GLY A 145 -4.17 -15.94 -0.72
CA GLY A 145 -5.13 -17.01 -0.46
C GLY A 145 -6.60 -16.56 -0.48
N LEU A 146 -6.87 -15.34 0.02
CA LEU A 146 -8.19 -14.74 -0.09
C LEU A 146 -8.58 -14.50 -1.55
N ALA A 147 -7.63 -14.03 -2.37
CA ALA A 147 -7.87 -13.79 -3.78
C ALA A 147 -8.04 -15.08 -4.59
N GLU A 148 -7.34 -16.16 -4.22
CA GLU A 148 -7.56 -17.50 -4.81
C GLU A 148 -8.95 -18.05 -4.48
N ARG A 149 -9.43 -17.85 -3.24
CA ARG A 149 -10.70 -18.39 -2.78
C ARG A 149 -11.92 -17.58 -3.23
N PHE A 150 -11.83 -16.25 -3.20
CA PHE A 150 -12.98 -15.36 -3.40
C PHE A 150 -12.90 -14.51 -4.68
N GLY A 151 -11.77 -14.59 -5.40
CA GLY A 151 -11.47 -13.77 -6.56
C GLY A 151 -10.94 -12.37 -6.19
N ALA A 152 -10.00 -11.86 -6.98
CA ALA A 152 -9.37 -10.56 -6.75
C ALA A 152 -10.39 -9.40 -6.66
N ARG A 153 -11.39 -9.42 -7.54
CA ARG A 153 -12.47 -8.41 -7.56
C ARG A 153 -13.21 -8.31 -6.22
N THR A 154 -13.58 -9.44 -5.64
CA THR A 154 -14.30 -9.48 -4.35
C THR A 154 -13.42 -8.96 -3.24
N VAL A 155 -12.17 -9.41 -3.18
CA VAL A 155 -11.20 -8.98 -2.14
C VAL A 155 -10.96 -7.48 -2.20
N VAL A 156 -10.70 -6.91 -3.38
CA VAL A 156 -10.49 -5.46 -3.55
C VAL A 156 -11.75 -4.67 -3.19
N ARG A 157 -12.92 -5.14 -3.59
CA ARG A 157 -14.19 -4.47 -3.27
C ARG A 157 -14.48 -4.47 -1.77
N CYS A 158 -14.43 -5.64 -1.14
CA CYS A 158 -14.65 -5.78 0.30
C CYS A 158 -13.57 -5.03 1.10
N GLY A 159 -12.32 -5.07 0.62
CA GLY A 159 -11.21 -4.34 1.21
C GLY A 159 -11.44 -2.83 1.21
N GLY A 160 -11.84 -2.25 0.08
CA GLY A 160 -12.17 -0.83 -0.02
C GLY A 160 -13.33 -0.42 0.89
N LEU A 161 -14.38 -1.26 0.96
CA LEU A 161 -15.51 -1.03 1.87
C LEU A 161 -15.09 -1.11 3.34
N LEU A 162 -14.28 -2.10 3.71
CA LEU A 162 -13.76 -2.25 5.07
C LEU A 162 -12.89 -1.07 5.47
N ALA A 163 -12.01 -0.62 4.57
CA ALA A 163 -11.16 0.54 4.79
C ALA A 163 -11.99 1.83 4.98
N ALA A 164 -12.99 2.05 4.13
CA ALA A 164 -13.91 3.19 4.25
C ALA A 164 -14.68 3.16 5.58
N THR A 165 -15.19 2.00 5.96
CA THR A 165 -15.92 1.83 7.23
C THR A 165 -15.01 2.08 8.44
N GLY A 166 -13.77 1.54 8.40
CA GLY A 166 -12.80 1.76 9.47
C GLY A 166 -12.47 3.24 9.67
N LEU A 167 -12.13 3.95 8.58
CA LEU A 167 -11.84 5.38 8.67
C LEU A 167 -13.08 6.17 9.06
N ALA A 168 -14.26 5.86 8.53
CA ALA A 168 -15.51 6.52 8.91
C ALA A 168 -15.82 6.34 10.42
N LEU A 169 -15.53 5.18 11.00
CA LEU A 169 -15.63 4.94 12.44
C LEU A 169 -14.70 5.88 13.22
N ALA A 170 -13.43 5.99 12.81
CA ALA A 170 -12.47 6.90 13.46
C ALA A 170 -12.97 8.35 13.40
N LEU A 171 -13.39 8.80 12.21
CA LEU A 171 -13.89 10.17 12.03
C LEU A 171 -15.20 10.45 12.78
N ALA A 172 -16.10 9.48 12.87
CA ALA A 172 -17.38 9.66 13.52
C ALA A 172 -17.24 9.78 15.04
N THR A 173 -16.34 8.98 15.63
CA THR A 173 -16.20 8.92 17.11
C THR A 173 -15.21 9.95 17.64
N ALA A 174 -14.15 10.28 16.89
CA ALA A 174 -13.02 11.10 17.31
C ALA A 174 -12.59 10.78 18.77
N ALA A 175 -12.45 9.50 19.08
CA ALA A 175 -12.04 8.99 20.38
C ALA A 175 -10.90 7.97 20.20
N PRO A 176 -9.91 7.89 21.12
CA PRO A 176 -8.67 7.13 20.88
C PRO A 176 -8.89 5.66 20.51
N ALA A 177 -9.60 4.89 21.31
CA ALA A 177 -9.76 3.46 21.09
C ALA A 177 -10.55 3.09 19.82
N PRO A 178 -11.73 3.71 19.54
CA PRO A 178 -12.42 3.48 18.27
C PRO A 178 -11.63 3.93 17.05
N SER A 179 -10.84 5.01 17.15
CA SER A 179 -10.03 5.48 16.05
C SER A 179 -8.87 4.52 15.72
N ILE A 180 -8.19 3.98 16.74
CA ILE A 180 -7.15 2.96 16.58
C ILE A 180 -7.75 1.70 15.94
N LEU A 181 -8.93 1.25 16.38
CA LEU A 181 -9.65 0.15 15.76
C LEU A 181 -9.98 0.47 14.30
N GLY A 182 -10.45 1.68 14.02
CA GLY A 182 -10.77 2.16 12.68
C GLY A 182 -9.56 2.14 11.73
N PHE A 183 -8.40 2.60 12.19
CA PHE A 183 -7.15 2.51 11.43
C PHE A 183 -6.71 1.06 11.22
N GLY A 184 -6.90 0.17 12.20
CA GLY A 184 -6.67 -1.27 12.04
C GLY A 184 -7.56 -1.89 10.96
N LEU A 185 -8.86 -1.60 10.98
CA LEU A 185 -9.81 -2.05 9.94
C LEU A 185 -9.42 -1.52 8.55
N MET A 186 -8.97 -0.26 8.49
CA MET A 186 -8.47 0.32 7.25
C MET A 186 -7.22 -0.40 6.75
N GLY A 187 -6.26 -0.71 7.63
CA GLY A 187 -5.07 -1.50 7.29
C GLY A 187 -5.42 -2.89 6.77
N ALA A 188 -6.37 -3.59 7.41
CA ALA A 188 -6.88 -4.87 6.93
C ALA A 188 -7.50 -4.74 5.52
N GLY A 189 -8.33 -3.72 5.32
CA GLY A 189 -9.02 -3.47 4.05
C GLY A 189 -8.07 -3.17 2.89
N LEU A 190 -7.06 -2.34 3.12
CA LEU A 190 -6.11 -1.95 2.06
C LEU A 190 -5.02 -2.98 1.80
N SER A 191 -4.80 -3.94 2.69
CA SER A 191 -3.64 -4.84 2.70
C SER A 191 -3.35 -5.53 1.37
N ALA A 192 -4.34 -6.16 0.76
CA ALA A 192 -4.19 -6.91 -0.49
C ALA A 192 -4.61 -6.11 -1.74
N THR A 193 -5.20 -4.92 -1.57
CA THR A 193 -5.83 -4.20 -2.68
C THR A 193 -4.83 -3.78 -3.75
N PHE A 194 -3.74 -3.13 -3.38
CA PHE A 194 -2.75 -2.67 -4.35
C PHE A 194 -2.05 -3.83 -5.09
N PRO A 195 -1.53 -4.88 -4.43
CA PRO A 195 -0.96 -6.03 -5.12
C PRO A 195 -1.92 -6.69 -6.13
N LEU A 196 -3.20 -6.83 -5.76
CA LEU A 196 -4.20 -7.43 -6.63
C LEU A 196 -4.55 -6.56 -7.83
N ILE A 197 -4.55 -5.22 -7.67
CA ILE A 197 -4.75 -4.28 -8.77
C ILE A 197 -3.56 -4.37 -9.75
N VAL A 198 -2.32 -4.44 -9.25
CA VAL A 198 -1.11 -4.61 -10.07
C VAL A 198 -1.15 -5.94 -10.83
N ALA A 199 -1.51 -7.05 -10.16
CA ALA A 199 -1.66 -8.35 -10.80
C ALA A 199 -2.76 -8.35 -11.87
N ALA A 200 -3.84 -7.57 -11.69
CA ALA A 200 -4.88 -7.40 -12.70
C ALA A 200 -4.40 -6.59 -13.91
N ALA A 201 -3.55 -5.56 -13.70
CA ALA A 201 -2.96 -4.80 -14.78
C ALA A 201 -2.10 -5.67 -15.70
N ALA A 202 -1.31 -6.58 -15.11
CA ALA A 202 -0.48 -7.54 -15.85
C ALA A 202 -1.28 -8.50 -16.75
N ARG A 203 -2.55 -8.73 -16.42
CA ARG A 203 -3.45 -9.66 -17.14
C ARG A 203 -4.43 -8.94 -18.08
N THR A 204 -4.24 -7.64 -18.30
CA THR A 204 -5.14 -6.87 -19.18
C THR A 204 -4.91 -7.24 -20.64
N GLU A 205 -5.94 -7.77 -21.30
CA GLU A 205 -5.86 -8.23 -22.69
C GLU A 205 -5.43 -7.10 -23.63
N GLY A 206 -4.61 -7.46 -24.61
CA GLY A 206 -4.14 -6.55 -25.66
C GLY A 206 -3.07 -5.55 -25.21
N LEU A 207 -2.54 -5.66 -24.00
CA LEU A 207 -1.45 -4.83 -23.47
C LEU A 207 -0.23 -5.67 -23.13
N GLU A 208 0.95 -5.07 -23.33
CA GLU A 208 2.18 -5.64 -22.81
C GLU A 208 2.23 -5.51 -21.29
N GLU A 209 2.64 -6.58 -20.61
CA GLU A 209 2.60 -6.71 -19.16
C GLU A 209 3.40 -5.64 -18.42
N ALA A 210 4.68 -5.49 -18.75
CA ALA A 210 5.57 -4.57 -18.06
C ALA A 210 5.14 -3.09 -18.15
N PRO A 211 4.76 -2.56 -19.36
CA PRO A 211 4.18 -1.23 -19.47
C PRO A 211 2.87 -1.04 -18.72
N ALA A 212 2.00 -2.06 -18.68
CA ALA A 212 0.74 -2.00 -17.94
C ALA A 212 0.95 -1.93 -16.42
N ILE A 213 1.83 -2.79 -15.88
CA ILE A 213 2.25 -2.76 -14.48
C ILE A 213 2.87 -1.41 -14.13
N ALA A 214 3.77 -0.89 -15.01
CA ALA A 214 4.45 0.38 -14.78
C ALA A 214 3.46 1.55 -14.72
N ALA A 215 2.49 1.60 -15.63
CA ALA A 215 1.48 2.65 -15.67
C ALA A 215 0.60 2.66 -14.40
N VAL A 216 0.09 1.50 -13.99
CA VAL A 216 -0.78 1.37 -12.81
C VAL A 216 -0.01 1.62 -11.53
N SER A 217 1.19 1.05 -11.39
CA SER A 217 2.03 1.26 -10.21
C SER A 217 2.50 2.72 -10.11
N GLY A 218 2.83 3.34 -11.25
CA GLY A 218 3.22 4.75 -11.30
C GLY A 218 2.13 5.69 -10.80
N LEU A 219 0.89 5.50 -11.28
CA LEU A 219 -0.25 6.27 -10.79
C LEU A 219 -0.50 6.02 -9.29
N GLY A 220 -0.37 4.78 -8.84
CA GLY A 220 -0.46 4.46 -7.41
C GLY A 220 0.57 5.22 -6.58
N TYR A 221 1.84 5.22 -6.96
CA TYR A 221 2.89 5.94 -6.24
C TYR A 221 2.72 7.46 -6.28
N VAL A 222 2.18 8.02 -7.36
CA VAL A 222 1.75 9.44 -7.38
C VAL A 222 0.69 9.68 -6.31
N GLY A 223 -0.29 8.77 -6.16
CA GLY A 223 -1.28 8.84 -5.08
C GLY A 223 -0.64 8.82 -3.70
N LEU A 224 0.30 7.89 -3.45
CA LEU A 224 1.00 7.76 -2.18
C LEU A 224 1.71 9.06 -1.77
N MET A 225 2.39 9.69 -2.72
CA MET A 225 3.12 10.95 -2.48
C MET A 225 2.18 12.15 -2.39
N ALA A 226 1.10 12.16 -3.16
CA ALA A 226 0.14 13.25 -3.15
C ALA A 226 -0.77 13.26 -1.90
N GLY A 227 -1.02 12.09 -1.30
CA GLY A 227 -1.93 11.92 -0.17
C GLY A 227 -1.66 12.87 0.98
N PRO A 228 -0.47 12.84 1.60
CA PRO A 228 -0.12 13.70 2.72
C PRO A 228 -0.30 15.20 2.42
N ALA A 229 0.20 15.65 1.27
CA ALA A 229 0.10 17.04 0.85
C ALA A 229 -1.36 17.47 0.58
N THR A 230 -2.13 16.60 -0.08
CA THR A 230 -3.56 16.87 -0.36
C THR A 230 -4.35 17.04 0.93
N ILE A 231 -4.14 16.13 1.90
CA ILE A 231 -4.82 16.22 3.19
C ILE A 231 -4.36 17.44 3.96
N GLY A 232 -3.07 17.81 3.96
CA GLY A 232 -2.57 19.00 4.61
C GLY A 232 -3.23 20.28 4.09
N ILE A 233 -3.18 20.48 2.77
CA ILE A 233 -3.81 21.68 2.13
C ILE A 233 -5.32 21.72 2.41
N LEU A 234 -5.99 20.58 2.34
CA LEU A 234 -7.42 20.54 2.59
C LEU A 234 -7.74 20.75 4.08
N SER A 235 -6.89 20.25 4.97
CA SER A 235 -7.02 20.42 6.42
C SER A 235 -6.92 21.88 6.85
N ASP A 236 -6.03 22.65 6.24
CA ASP A 236 -5.89 24.09 6.51
C ASP A 236 -7.19 24.86 6.19
N ALA A 237 -7.92 24.41 5.17
CA ALA A 237 -9.16 25.07 4.73
C ALA A 237 -10.42 24.55 5.45
N THR A 238 -10.49 23.27 5.82
CA THR A 238 -11.73 22.61 6.25
C THR A 238 -11.64 21.89 7.59
N GLY A 239 -10.45 21.81 8.17
CA GLY A 239 -10.13 20.98 9.34
C GLY A 239 -9.78 19.53 8.96
N LEU A 240 -8.96 18.89 9.80
CA LEU A 240 -8.38 17.57 9.52
C LEU A 240 -9.45 16.49 9.36
N ARG A 241 -10.47 16.51 10.20
CA ARG A 241 -11.58 15.54 10.15
C ARG A 241 -12.32 15.58 8.81
N SER A 242 -12.59 16.78 8.29
CA SER A 242 -13.25 16.96 7.00
C SER A 242 -12.33 16.58 5.84
N ALA A 243 -11.04 16.90 5.93
CA ALA A 243 -10.04 16.53 4.94
C ALA A 243 -9.92 15.00 4.81
N LEU A 244 -9.87 14.28 5.93
CA LEU A 244 -9.81 12.82 5.94
C LEU A 244 -11.10 12.15 5.44
N ALA A 245 -12.25 12.84 5.40
CA ALA A 245 -13.47 12.32 4.76
C ALA A 245 -13.28 12.09 3.25
N LEU A 246 -12.39 12.84 2.58
CA LEU A 246 -11.97 12.55 1.22
C LEU A 246 -11.41 11.14 1.08
N VAL A 247 -10.61 10.70 2.05
CA VAL A 247 -10.00 9.35 2.03
C VAL A 247 -11.07 8.26 2.12
N VAL A 248 -12.15 8.49 2.90
CA VAL A 248 -13.31 7.58 2.92
C VAL A 248 -13.92 7.48 1.51
N ALA A 249 -14.15 8.62 0.85
CA ALA A 249 -14.70 8.64 -0.50
C ALA A 249 -13.79 7.92 -1.51
N LEU A 250 -12.47 8.07 -1.39
CA LEU A 250 -11.49 7.38 -2.26
C LEU A 250 -11.48 5.86 -2.03
N CYS A 251 -11.61 5.39 -0.79
CA CYS A 251 -11.76 3.96 -0.49
C CYS A 251 -13.05 3.38 -1.10
N LEU A 252 -14.16 4.12 -1.03
CA LEU A 252 -15.42 3.73 -1.69
C LEU A 252 -15.27 3.72 -3.21
N LEU A 253 -14.60 4.71 -3.79
CA LEU A 253 -14.33 4.76 -5.23
C LEU A 253 -13.47 3.57 -5.67
N ALA A 254 -12.43 3.21 -4.91
CA ALA A 254 -11.63 2.02 -5.19
C ALA A 254 -12.48 0.74 -5.16
N ALA A 255 -13.41 0.61 -4.20
CA ALA A 255 -14.36 -0.51 -4.14
C ALA A 255 -15.30 -0.57 -5.36
N VAL A 256 -15.74 0.57 -5.89
CA VAL A 256 -16.55 0.65 -7.11
C VAL A 256 -15.71 0.26 -8.34
N LEU A 257 -14.50 0.83 -8.45
CA LEU A 257 -13.57 0.56 -9.55
C LEU A 257 -13.11 -0.91 -9.59
N ALA A 258 -13.14 -1.61 -8.46
CA ALA A 258 -12.90 -3.07 -8.41
C ALA A 258 -13.80 -3.85 -9.38
N GLY A 259 -14.95 -3.29 -9.79
CA GLY A 259 -15.82 -3.85 -10.82
C GLY A 259 -15.13 -4.06 -12.18
N ARG A 260 -14.04 -3.34 -12.45
CA ARG A 260 -13.24 -3.44 -13.68
C ARG A 260 -12.10 -4.47 -13.60
N LEU A 261 -11.79 -5.02 -12.41
CA LEU A 261 -10.93 -6.18 -12.33
C LEU A 261 -11.65 -7.35 -13.02
N GLY A 262 -10.99 -7.99 -13.99
CA GLY A 262 -11.54 -9.13 -14.70
C GLY A 262 -12.05 -10.22 -13.74
N ARG A 263 -13.05 -10.99 -14.17
CA ARG A 263 -13.42 -12.22 -13.48
C ARG A 263 -12.29 -13.23 -13.75
N THR A 264 -11.39 -13.39 -12.78
CA THR A 264 -10.36 -14.46 -12.79
C THR A 264 -10.75 -15.52 -11.80
#